data_b7ce831b73d58968d6ee53c7644dcb78
#
_entry.id   b7ce831b73d58968d6ee53c7644dcb78
#
_cell.length_a   1.000
_cell.length_b   1.000
_cell.length_c   1.000
_cell.angle_alpha   90.00
_cell.angle_beta   90.00
_cell.angle_gamma   90.00
#
_symmetry.space_group_name_H-M   'P 1'
#
loop_
_entity.id
_entity.type
_entity.pdbx_description
1 polymer ?
#
loop_
_entity_poly.entity_id
_entity_poly.type
_entity_poly.pdbx_seq_one_letter_code
_entity_poly.pdbx_strand_id
1 'polypeptide(L)'
;MDKIAISAQDLLEDSIELGIRILESGFEPTMIIAIWRGGTPVGMALQETLSYCGIESDHIAIRTSSYTGVDQRGHVAVHGLNYIIKKICHDDRVLIVDDVFDTGNTIKAVIDELQTRARDNTAEDIRVAVPWFKPSRNETD
;
A
#
# COMPACT_ATOMS: atom_id res chain seq x y z
N MET A 1 -24.27 9.88 10.99
CA MET A 1 -22.94 9.84 10.38
C MET A 1 -23.06 10.03 8.87
N ASP A 2 -22.42 11.05 8.37
CA ASP A 2 -22.48 11.34 6.95
C ASP A 2 -21.60 10.35 6.18
N LYS A 3 -22.18 9.77 5.14
CA LYS A 3 -21.45 8.90 4.23
C LYS A 3 -21.14 9.69 2.96
N ILE A 4 -19.87 9.73 2.63
CA ILE A 4 -19.44 10.32 1.37
C ILE A 4 -19.37 9.21 0.33
N ALA A 5 -20.19 9.30 -0.70
CA ALA A 5 -20.16 8.37 -1.81
C ALA A 5 -19.10 8.84 -2.81
N ILE A 6 -18.16 7.97 -3.13
CA ILE A 6 -17.06 8.26 -4.05
C ILE A 6 -17.26 7.41 -5.30
N SER A 7 -17.34 8.05 -6.45
CA SER A 7 -17.52 7.36 -7.71
C SER A 7 -16.23 6.70 -8.20
N ALA A 8 -16.36 5.76 -9.13
CA ALA A 8 -15.19 5.14 -9.76
C ALA A 8 -14.34 6.18 -10.49
N GLN A 9 -14.98 7.19 -11.07
CA GLN A 9 -14.26 8.27 -11.76
C GLN A 9 -13.46 9.11 -10.76
N ASP A 10 -14.04 9.43 -9.59
CA ASP A 10 -13.34 10.16 -8.54
C ASP A 10 -12.13 9.36 -8.03
N LEU A 11 -12.30 8.06 -7.85
CA LEU A 11 -11.21 7.18 -7.43
C LEU A 11 -10.06 7.20 -8.43
N LEU A 12 -10.37 7.10 -9.71
CA LEU A 12 -9.37 7.12 -10.77
C LEU A 12 -8.62 8.46 -10.80
N GLU A 13 -9.36 9.57 -10.77
CA GLU A 13 -8.76 10.90 -10.80
C GLU A 13 -7.87 11.15 -9.59
N ASP A 14 -8.33 10.79 -8.40
CA ASP A 14 -7.58 10.95 -7.16
C ASP A 14 -6.33 10.06 -7.17
N SER A 15 -6.42 8.87 -7.74
CA SER A 15 -5.27 7.96 -7.84
C SER A 15 -4.21 8.50 -8.80
N ILE A 16 -4.63 9.08 -9.93
CA ILE A 16 -3.70 9.70 -10.88
C ILE A 16 -3.01 10.90 -10.22
N GLU A 17 -3.78 11.74 -9.52
CA GLU A 17 -3.20 12.87 -8.80
C GLU A 17 -2.20 12.44 -7.74
N LEU A 18 -2.51 11.35 -7.03
CA LEU A 18 -1.59 10.77 -6.06
C LEU A 18 -0.28 10.35 -6.74
N GLY A 19 -0.37 9.75 -7.92
CA GLY A 19 0.81 9.40 -8.72
C GLY A 19 1.65 10.63 -9.08
N ILE A 20 0.99 11.72 -9.45
CA ILE A 20 1.67 12.98 -9.75
C ILE A 20 2.39 13.52 -8.51
N ARG A 21 1.75 13.45 -7.35
CA ARG A 21 2.36 13.90 -6.09
C ARG A 21 3.58 13.05 -5.72
N ILE A 22 3.53 11.75 -5.99
CA ILE A 22 4.68 10.87 -5.80
C ILE A 22 5.84 11.30 -6.71
N LEU A 23 5.55 11.59 -7.96
CA LEU A 23 6.55 12.10 -8.90
C LEU A 23 7.18 13.41 -8.40
N GLU A 24 6.37 14.33 -7.93
CA GLU A 24 6.83 15.62 -7.42
C GLU A 24 7.68 15.47 -6.16
N SER A 25 7.43 14.43 -5.35
CA SER A 25 8.20 14.17 -4.14
C SER A 25 9.61 13.64 -4.43
N GLY A 26 9.86 13.18 -5.65
CA GLY A 26 11.13 12.56 -6.03
C GLY A 26 11.25 11.08 -5.64
N PHE A 27 10.21 10.51 -5.04
CA PHE A 27 10.22 9.08 -4.70
C PHE A 27 9.96 8.24 -5.95
N GLU A 28 10.89 7.33 -6.25
CA GLU A 28 10.79 6.46 -7.41
C GLU A 28 10.67 5.00 -6.93
N PRO A 29 9.45 4.49 -6.74
CA PRO A 29 9.28 3.12 -6.24
C PRO A 29 9.79 2.10 -7.25
N THR A 30 10.47 1.08 -6.74
CA THR A 30 10.87 -0.08 -7.54
C THR A 30 9.85 -1.20 -7.42
N MET A 31 9.04 -1.17 -6.36
CA MET A 31 8.06 -2.21 -6.06
C MET A 31 6.80 -1.58 -5.45
N ILE A 32 5.66 -1.91 -6.04
CA ILE A 32 4.35 -1.47 -5.54
C ILE A 32 3.63 -2.68 -4.96
N ILE A 33 3.17 -2.55 -3.72
CA ILE A 33 2.35 -3.55 -3.05
C ILE A 33 0.96 -2.97 -2.87
N ALA A 34 -0.01 -3.45 -3.65
CA ALA A 34 -1.40 -3.02 -3.54
C ALA A 34 -2.16 -3.97 -2.62
N ILE A 35 -2.87 -3.42 -1.65
CA ILE A 35 -3.65 -4.22 -0.72
C ILE A 35 -4.98 -4.56 -1.35
N TRP A 36 -5.19 -5.83 -1.60
CA TRP A 36 -6.41 -6.36 -2.18
C TRP A 36 -7.56 -6.16 -1.17
N ARG A 37 -8.68 -5.61 -1.53
CA ARG A 37 -9.14 -5.36 -2.90
C ARG A 37 -9.10 -3.86 -3.25
N GLY A 38 -9.32 -3.00 -2.27
CA GLY A 38 -9.47 -1.56 -2.49
C GLY A 38 -8.24 -0.87 -3.04
N GLY A 39 -7.05 -1.30 -2.63
CA GLY A 39 -5.80 -0.72 -3.13
C GLY A 39 -5.44 -1.12 -4.55
N THR A 40 -6.08 -2.15 -5.10
CA THR A 40 -5.72 -2.66 -6.42
C THR A 40 -6.00 -1.66 -7.55
N PRO A 41 -7.19 -1.04 -7.66
CA PRO A 41 -7.42 -0.01 -8.68
C PRO A 41 -6.49 1.19 -8.51
N VAL A 42 -6.23 1.60 -7.27
CA VAL A 42 -5.32 2.70 -6.96
C VAL A 42 -3.91 2.36 -7.42
N GLY A 43 -3.43 1.16 -7.06
CA GLY A 43 -2.10 0.69 -7.46
C GLY A 43 -1.93 0.62 -8.96
N MET A 44 -2.94 0.17 -9.69
CA MET A 44 -2.92 0.12 -11.15
C MET A 44 -2.79 1.52 -11.74
N ALA A 45 -3.60 2.46 -11.27
CA ALA A 45 -3.55 3.84 -11.75
C ALA A 45 -2.21 4.51 -11.43
N LEU A 46 -1.67 4.26 -10.24
CA LEU A 46 -0.36 4.77 -9.84
C LEU A 46 0.74 4.20 -10.74
N GLN A 47 0.74 2.89 -10.96
CA GLN A 47 1.75 2.25 -11.80
C GLN A 47 1.72 2.81 -13.22
N GLU A 48 0.54 2.94 -13.79
CA GLU A 48 0.39 3.50 -15.15
C GLU A 48 0.88 4.94 -15.23
N THR A 49 0.55 5.76 -14.23
CA THR A 49 1.00 7.14 -14.16
C THR A 49 2.52 7.25 -14.07
N LEU A 50 3.11 6.47 -13.19
CA LEU A 50 4.56 6.46 -12.99
C LEU A 50 5.29 5.92 -14.21
N SER A 51 4.77 4.84 -14.80
CA SER A 51 5.35 4.24 -16.01
C SER A 51 5.32 5.21 -17.20
N TYR A 52 4.22 5.95 -17.35
CA TYR A 52 4.11 6.98 -18.38
C TYR A 52 5.21 8.04 -18.24
N CYS A 53 5.63 8.31 -17.02
CA CYS A 53 6.68 9.29 -16.71
C CYS A 53 8.08 8.67 -16.62
N GLY A 54 8.24 7.43 -17.04
CA GLY A 54 9.54 6.76 -17.12
C GLY A 54 9.98 6.01 -15.87
N ILE A 55 9.10 5.88 -14.85
CA ILE A 55 9.42 5.14 -13.62
C ILE A 55 8.76 3.77 -13.69
N GLU A 56 9.59 2.74 -13.87
CA GLU A 56 9.12 1.35 -13.93
C GLU A 56 9.19 0.72 -12.54
N SER A 57 8.12 0.02 -12.18
CA SER A 57 7.99 -0.66 -10.89
C SER A 57 7.44 -2.06 -11.09
N ASP A 58 7.89 -3.00 -10.29
CA ASP A 58 7.21 -4.27 -10.16
C ASP A 58 5.96 -4.05 -9.30
N HIS A 59 4.88 -4.76 -9.57
CA HIS A 59 3.60 -4.52 -8.88
C HIS A 59 2.93 -5.84 -8.57
N ILE A 60 2.54 -6.02 -7.33
CA ILE A 60 1.82 -7.20 -6.87
C ILE A 60 0.69 -6.80 -5.91
N ALA A 61 -0.40 -7.55 -5.96
CA ALA A 61 -1.48 -7.43 -4.99
C ALA A 61 -1.30 -8.46 -3.89
N ILE A 62 -1.53 -8.04 -2.66
CA ILE A 62 -1.56 -8.93 -1.49
C ILE A 62 -2.93 -8.86 -0.85
N ARG A 63 -3.26 -9.85 -0.06
CA ARG A 63 -4.53 -9.88 0.67
C ARG A 63 -4.28 -9.88 2.17
N THR A 64 -5.10 -9.13 2.89
CA THR A 64 -5.11 -9.13 4.34
C THR A 64 -6.44 -9.66 4.84
N SER A 65 -6.42 -10.29 6.01
CA SER A 65 -7.64 -10.76 6.67
C SER A 65 -7.48 -10.62 8.18
N SER A 66 -8.59 -10.31 8.85
CA SER A 66 -8.59 -10.21 10.31
C SER A 66 -8.76 -11.58 10.93
N TYR A 67 -8.02 -11.86 12.02
CA TYR A 67 -8.26 -13.04 12.83
C TYR A 67 -9.56 -12.88 13.61
N THR A 68 -10.31 -13.97 13.74
CA THR A 68 -11.64 -13.98 14.36
C THR A 68 -11.68 -14.53 15.78
N GLY A 69 -10.56 -14.91 16.35
CA GLY A 69 -10.50 -15.43 17.71
C GLY A 69 -10.55 -14.34 18.78
N VAL A 70 -11.03 -14.67 19.97
CA VAL A 70 -11.13 -13.73 21.09
C VAL A 70 -9.75 -13.17 21.46
N ASP A 71 -8.73 -14.03 21.42
CA ASP A 71 -7.37 -13.65 21.78
C ASP A 71 -6.59 -13.02 20.63
N GLN A 72 -7.25 -12.86 19.47
CA GLN A 72 -6.58 -12.38 18.26
C GLN A 72 -7.21 -11.11 17.70
N ARG A 73 -7.97 -10.38 18.51
CA ARG A 73 -8.56 -9.11 18.07
C ARG A 73 -7.49 -8.12 17.69
N GLY A 74 -7.69 -7.48 16.57
CA GLY A 74 -6.75 -6.48 16.04
C GLY A 74 -5.58 -7.09 15.28
N HIS A 75 -5.45 -8.41 15.27
CA HIS A 75 -4.43 -9.05 14.46
C HIS A 75 -4.86 -9.17 13.00
N VAL A 76 -3.93 -8.94 12.10
CA VAL A 76 -4.17 -8.99 10.66
C VAL A 76 -3.21 -10.02 10.07
N ALA A 77 -3.75 -10.97 9.33
CA ALA A 77 -2.97 -11.92 8.57
C ALA A 77 -2.67 -11.34 7.17
N VAL A 78 -1.47 -11.57 6.67
CA VAL A 78 -1.03 -11.08 5.37
C VAL A 78 -0.74 -12.28 4.46
N HIS A 79 -1.33 -12.27 3.26
CA HIS A 79 -1.20 -13.34 2.28
C HIS A 79 -0.66 -12.80 0.97
N GLY A 80 0.24 -13.54 0.34
CA GLY A 80 0.73 -13.22 -1.00
C GLY A 80 2.07 -12.52 -1.05
N LEU A 81 2.80 -12.42 0.07
CA LEU A 81 4.11 -11.78 0.11
C LEU A 81 5.25 -12.66 -0.42
N ASN A 82 5.01 -13.94 -0.71
CA ASN A 82 6.08 -14.85 -1.11
C ASN A 82 6.90 -14.36 -2.30
N TYR A 83 6.22 -13.82 -3.30
CA TYR A 83 6.88 -13.29 -4.49
C TYR A 83 7.86 -12.16 -4.12
N ILE A 84 7.41 -11.24 -3.28
CA ILE A 84 8.20 -10.08 -2.88
C ILE A 84 9.37 -10.50 -2.01
N ILE A 85 9.14 -11.40 -1.04
CA ILE A 85 10.18 -11.86 -0.12
C ILE A 85 11.35 -12.50 -0.87
N LYS A 86 11.07 -13.19 -1.97
CA LYS A 86 12.11 -13.79 -2.80
C LYS A 86 12.90 -12.80 -3.62
N LYS A 87 12.33 -11.63 -3.88
CA LYS A 87 12.88 -10.67 -4.84
C LYS A 87 13.43 -9.40 -4.18
N ILE A 88 12.92 -9.05 -3.01
CA ILE A 88 13.25 -7.79 -2.35
C ILE A 88 14.71 -7.74 -1.88
N CYS A 89 15.31 -6.58 -2.00
CA CYS A 89 16.60 -6.29 -1.38
C CYS A 89 16.56 -4.93 -0.71
N HIS A 90 17.58 -4.61 0.09
CA HIS A 90 17.57 -3.39 0.89
C HIS A 90 17.60 -2.11 0.03
N ASP A 91 18.05 -2.21 -1.22
CA ASP A 91 18.07 -1.07 -2.15
C ASP A 91 16.69 -0.78 -2.76
N ASP A 92 15.72 -1.69 -2.60
CA ASP A 92 14.40 -1.48 -3.13
C ASP A 92 13.68 -0.33 -2.43
N ARG A 93 12.86 0.35 -3.18
CA ARG A 93 11.98 1.41 -2.68
C ARG A 93 10.56 0.91 -2.83
N VAL A 94 9.92 0.62 -1.71
CA VAL A 94 8.61 -0.04 -1.66
C VAL A 94 7.53 0.99 -1.42
N LEU A 95 6.48 0.94 -2.23
CA LEU A 95 5.28 1.73 -2.05
C LEU A 95 4.11 0.79 -1.74
N ILE A 96 3.53 0.94 -0.56
CA ILE A 96 2.34 0.20 -0.15
C ILE A 96 1.13 1.06 -0.45
N VAL A 97 0.16 0.51 -1.15
CA VAL A 97 -1.00 1.26 -1.65
C VAL A 97 -2.30 0.63 -1.13
N ASP A 98 -3.17 1.46 -0.58
CA ASP A 98 -4.53 1.09 -0.23
C ASP A 98 -5.47 2.22 -0.68
N ASP A 99 -6.77 2.00 -0.61
CA ASP A 99 -7.75 3.02 -1.00
C ASP A 99 -7.97 4.05 0.10
N VAL A 100 -8.01 3.62 1.35
CA VAL A 100 -8.30 4.46 2.51
C VAL A 100 -7.32 4.14 3.63
N PHE A 101 -6.76 5.18 4.26
CA PHE A 101 -6.03 5.03 5.51
C PHE A 101 -7.01 5.24 6.66
N ASP A 102 -7.38 4.16 7.33
CA ASP A 102 -8.33 4.18 8.45
C ASP A 102 -7.57 4.15 9.78
N THR A 103 -7.45 3.00 10.43
CA THR A 103 -6.71 2.89 11.70
C THR A 103 -5.20 2.82 11.50
N GLY A 104 -4.75 2.39 10.33
CA GLY A 104 -3.35 2.13 10.05
C GLY A 104 -2.91 0.72 10.39
N ASN A 105 -3.77 -0.07 11.02
CA ASN A 105 -3.40 -1.41 11.50
C ASN A 105 -3.08 -2.39 10.37
N THR A 106 -3.81 -2.31 9.25
CA THR A 106 -3.55 -3.16 8.08
C THR A 106 -2.18 -2.86 7.47
N ILE A 107 -1.89 -1.58 7.28
CA ILE A 107 -0.61 -1.14 6.73
C ILE A 107 0.55 -1.55 7.64
N LYS A 108 0.37 -1.34 8.94
CA LYS A 108 1.38 -1.73 9.94
C LYS A 108 1.64 -3.23 9.89
N ALA A 109 0.58 -4.05 9.78
CA ALA A 109 0.72 -5.50 9.70
C ALA A 109 1.51 -5.92 8.46
N VAL A 110 1.28 -5.27 7.32
CA VAL A 110 2.02 -5.54 6.09
C VAL A 110 3.50 -5.20 6.25
N ILE A 111 3.81 -4.04 6.82
CA ILE A 111 5.19 -3.61 7.05
C ILE A 111 5.89 -4.57 8.02
N ASP A 112 5.24 -4.92 9.12
CA ASP A 112 5.81 -5.82 10.13
C ASP A 112 6.10 -7.20 9.54
N GLU A 113 5.16 -7.74 8.75
CA GLU A 113 5.33 -9.04 8.11
C GLU A 113 6.47 -9.01 7.09
N LEU A 114 6.55 -7.95 6.31
CA LEU A 114 7.61 -7.76 5.33
C LEU A 114 8.98 -7.72 6.00
N GLN A 115 9.11 -6.92 7.06
CA GLN A 115 10.37 -6.78 7.80
C GLN A 115 10.77 -8.07 8.49
N THR A 116 9.80 -8.78 9.09
CA THR A 116 10.06 -10.04 9.78
C THR A 116 10.55 -11.12 8.82
N ARG A 117 9.94 -11.22 7.64
CA ARG A 117 10.25 -12.27 6.67
C ARG A 117 11.45 -11.96 5.80
N ALA A 118 11.67 -10.70 5.44
CA ALA A 118 12.78 -10.29 4.60
C ALA A 118 14.08 -10.10 5.38
N ARG A 119 14.00 -9.81 6.66
CA ARG A 119 15.14 -9.64 7.55
C ARG A 119 16.15 -8.63 6.99
N ASP A 120 17.40 -9.04 6.75
CA ASP A 120 18.47 -8.18 6.25
C ASP A 120 18.22 -7.65 4.84
N ASN A 121 17.32 -8.29 4.09
CA ASN A 121 16.94 -7.86 2.75
C ASN A 121 15.75 -6.89 2.75
N THR A 122 15.27 -6.48 3.92
CA THR A 122 14.17 -5.52 4.01
C THR A 122 14.58 -4.20 3.34
N ALA A 123 13.68 -3.67 2.52
CA ALA A 123 13.89 -2.37 1.89
C ALA A 123 14.06 -1.29 2.95
N GLU A 124 15.03 -0.40 2.76
CA GLU A 124 15.25 0.71 3.68
C GLU A 124 14.18 1.79 3.55
N ASP A 125 13.62 1.96 2.35
CA ASP A 125 12.63 2.99 2.09
C ASP A 125 11.30 2.35 1.77
N ILE A 126 10.39 2.37 2.75
CA ILE A 126 9.03 1.87 2.62
C ILE A 126 8.08 3.04 2.87
N ARG A 127 7.29 3.38 1.87
CA ARG A 127 6.32 4.47 1.96
C ARG A 127 4.92 3.96 1.67
N VAL A 128 3.93 4.75 2.09
CA VAL A 128 2.53 4.41 1.97
C VAL A 128 1.82 5.49 1.18
N ALA A 129 0.97 5.09 0.25
CA ALA A 129 0.16 6.01 -0.53
C ALA A 129 -1.31 5.60 -0.47
N VAL A 130 -2.17 6.52 -0.08
CA VAL A 130 -3.62 6.33 -0.06
C VAL A 130 -4.28 7.61 -0.57
N PRO A 131 -5.31 7.52 -1.43
CA PRO A 131 -6.00 8.72 -1.89
C PRO A 131 -6.86 9.36 -0.80
N TRP A 132 -7.32 8.59 0.18
CA TRP A 132 -8.17 9.09 1.26
C TRP A 132 -7.66 8.70 2.62
N PHE A 133 -7.89 9.57 3.61
CA PHE A 133 -7.39 9.42 4.96
C PHE A 133 -8.53 9.70 5.96
N LYS A 134 -8.68 8.84 6.97
CA LYS A 134 -9.65 9.01 8.06
C LYS A 134 -8.89 9.37 9.35
N PRO A 135 -8.59 10.64 9.58
CA PRO A 135 -7.74 11.03 10.72
C PRO A 135 -8.34 10.71 12.09
N SER A 136 -9.69 10.70 12.19
CA SER A 136 -10.37 10.41 13.45
C SER A 136 -10.21 8.95 13.91
N ARG A 137 -9.76 8.05 13.04
CA ARG A 137 -9.60 6.62 13.33
C ARG A 137 -8.16 6.16 13.27
N ASN A 138 -7.23 7.07 12.99
CA ASN A 138 -5.82 6.72 12.89
C ASN A 138 -5.25 6.32 14.24
N GLU A 139 -4.70 5.12 14.34
CA GLU A 139 -4.05 4.58 15.53
C GLU A 139 -2.53 4.50 15.38
N THR A 140 -1.99 5.01 14.27
CA THR A 140 -0.56 5.02 13.98
C THR A 140 -0.11 6.42 13.57
N ASP A 141 1.16 6.66 13.66
CA ASP A 141 1.75 7.94 13.20
C ASP A 141 2.05 7.91 11.71
#